data_6410d2ec10141ba9b49e0320150f3ed3
#
_entry.id   6410d2ec10141ba9b49e0320150f3ed3
#
_cell.length_a   1.000
_cell.length_b   1.000
_cell.length_c   1.000
_cell.angle_alpha   90.00
_cell.angle_beta   90.00
_cell.angle_gamma   90.00
#
_symmetry.space_group_name_H-M   'P 1'
#
loop_
_entity.id
_entity.type
_entity.pdbx_description
1 polymer ?
#
loop_
_entity_poly.entity_id
_entity_poly.type
_entity_poly.pdbx_seq_one_letter_code
_entity_poly.pdbx_strand_id
1 'polypeptide(L)'
;MIVVVAGVSGTGKSTIGEALSTALAIPFFDADDYHPQKNIDKMQRGDALNDDDRWPWLARLAELLSNQEKQDGAVLACSALKERYRERLSGTLSTPVTWNVLTGSAALLSSRLSNRKGHFFDARLLENQLATLEMPAYGLHIDVDAPIDAVVSQAVSYIQQVNH
;
A
#
# COMPACT_ATOMS: atom_id res chain seq x y z
N MET A 1 14.12 9.54 -0.50
CA MET A 1 13.55 8.44 0.32
C MET A 1 12.16 8.08 -0.21
N ILE A 2 11.99 6.82 -0.55
CA ILE A 2 10.70 6.29 -0.99
C ILE A 2 10.21 5.29 0.04
N VAL A 3 9.03 5.56 0.60
CA VAL A 3 8.36 4.72 1.60
C VAL A 3 7.10 4.15 0.96
N VAL A 4 6.90 2.84 1.02
CA VAL A 4 5.65 2.20 0.59
C VAL A 4 4.96 1.59 1.80
N VAL A 5 3.70 1.95 1.99
CA VAL A 5 2.80 1.36 2.99
C VAL A 5 1.95 0.33 2.25
N ALA A 6 2.22 -0.93 2.47
CA ALA A 6 1.60 -2.04 1.76
C ALA A 6 0.64 -2.84 2.65
N GLY A 7 -0.20 -3.64 2.04
CA GLY A 7 -1.15 -4.51 2.73
C GLY A 7 -2.46 -4.65 1.98
N VAL A 8 -3.29 -5.57 2.42
CA VAL A 8 -4.62 -5.78 1.85
C VAL A 8 -5.61 -4.70 2.29
N SER A 9 -6.80 -4.70 1.71
CA SER A 9 -7.88 -3.78 2.09
C SER A 9 -8.21 -3.89 3.58
N GLY A 10 -8.55 -2.78 4.20
CA GLY A 10 -8.93 -2.72 5.61
C GLY A 10 -7.77 -2.54 6.59
N THR A 11 -6.52 -2.58 6.12
CA THR A 11 -5.35 -2.41 7.00
C THR A 11 -5.08 -0.94 7.36
N GLY A 12 -5.70 0.01 6.65
CA GLY A 12 -5.54 1.44 6.93
C GLY A 12 -4.35 2.10 6.24
N LYS A 13 -3.95 1.58 5.07
CA LYS A 13 -2.80 2.09 4.30
C LYS A 13 -2.85 3.60 4.08
N SER A 14 -3.99 4.12 3.65
CA SER A 14 -4.11 5.55 3.33
C SER A 14 -3.99 6.40 4.59
N THR A 15 -4.67 6.02 5.67
CA THR A 15 -4.61 6.73 6.95
C THR A 15 -3.18 6.75 7.52
N ILE A 16 -2.54 5.59 7.54
CA ILE A 16 -1.16 5.46 8.03
C ILE A 16 -0.21 6.19 7.09
N GLY A 17 -0.39 6.06 5.77
CA GLY A 17 0.45 6.74 4.78
C GLY A 17 0.39 8.26 4.90
N GLU A 18 -0.79 8.83 5.07
CA GLU A 18 -0.96 10.27 5.28
C GLU A 18 -0.28 10.75 6.56
N ALA A 19 -0.40 9.99 7.65
CA ALA A 19 0.26 10.30 8.91
C ALA A 19 1.79 10.27 8.77
N LEU A 20 2.33 9.29 8.04
CA LEU A 20 3.76 9.19 7.76
C LEU A 20 4.24 10.36 6.90
N SER A 21 3.48 10.73 5.89
CA SER A 21 3.76 11.89 5.04
C SER A 21 3.94 13.17 5.87
N THR A 22 3.02 13.39 6.79
CA THR A 22 3.08 14.54 7.70
C THR A 22 4.32 14.47 8.61
N ALA A 23 4.56 13.31 9.22
CA ALA A 23 5.69 13.13 10.15
C ALA A 23 7.05 13.26 9.46
N LEU A 24 7.16 12.81 8.23
CA LEU A 24 8.40 12.82 7.45
C LEU A 24 8.57 14.06 6.57
N ALA A 25 7.52 14.88 6.46
CA ALA A 25 7.49 16.09 5.62
C ALA A 25 7.78 15.78 4.13
N ILE A 26 7.23 14.69 3.61
CA ILE A 26 7.30 14.31 2.20
C ILE A 26 5.89 14.03 1.66
N PRO A 27 5.64 14.17 0.34
CA PRO A 27 4.30 14.03 -0.20
C PRO A 27 3.73 12.62 -0.07
N PHE A 28 2.41 12.53 0.03
CA PHE A 28 1.65 11.29 0.05
C PHE A 28 0.93 11.06 -1.27
N PHE A 29 0.95 9.82 -1.74
CA PHE A 29 0.20 9.39 -2.91
C PHE A 29 -0.54 8.09 -2.60
N ASP A 30 -1.80 8.00 -3.07
CA ASP A 30 -2.59 6.78 -2.97
C ASP A 30 -2.56 6.07 -4.32
N ALA A 31 -2.08 4.83 -4.35
CA ALA A 31 -1.97 4.06 -5.57
C ALA A 31 -3.31 3.84 -6.27
N ASP A 32 -4.40 3.82 -5.53
CA ASP A 32 -5.74 3.64 -6.10
C ASP A 32 -6.12 4.77 -7.06
N ASP A 33 -5.57 5.96 -6.88
CA ASP A 33 -5.83 7.10 -7.75
C ASP A 33 -5.21 6.96 -9.15
N TYR A 34 -4.37 5.96 -9.34
CA TYR A 34 -3.60 5.76 -10.58
C TYR A 34 -4.09 4.61 -11.43
N HIS A 35 -5.18 3.95 -11.04
CA HIS A 35 -5.77 2.87 -11.86
C HIS A 35 -6.35 3.42 -13.17
N PRO A 36 -6.13 2.70 -14.31
CA PRO A 36 -6.89 2.97 -15.52
C PRO A 36 -8.40 2.79 -15.28
N GLN A 37 -9.22 3.49 -16.04
CA GLN A 37 -10.68 3.44 -15.88
C GLN A 37 -11.23 2.01 -15.99
N LYS A 38 -10.67 1.19 -16.87
CA LYS A 38 -11.10 -0.22 -17.02
C LYS A 38 -10.91 -1.02 -15.72
N ASN A 39 -9.86 -0.71 -14.93
CA ASN A 39 -9.63 -1.36 -13.65
C ASN A 39 -10.66 -0.92 -12.62
N ILE A 40 -10.98 0.37 -12.60
CA ILE A 40 -12.01 0.93 -11.71
C ILE A 40 -13.34 0.27 -12.01
N ASP A 41 -13.72 0.18 -13.28
CA ASP A 41 -14.97 -0.44 -13.72
C ASP A 41 -15.04 -1.91 -13.30
N LYS A 42 -13.93 -2.63 -13.47
CA LYS A 42 -13.84 -4.05 -13.11
C LYS A 42 -14.01 -4.26 -11.60
N MET A 43 -13.35 -3.44 -10.79
CA MET A 43 -13.47 -3.49 -9.33
C MET A 43 -14.88 -3.12 -8.85
N GLN A 44 -15.52 -2.15 -9.51
CA GLN A 44 -16.90 -1.76 -9.18
C GLN A 44 -17.90 -2.88 -9.45
N ARG A 45 -17.62 -3.76 -10.42
CA ARG A 45 -18.44 -4.95 -10.69
C ARG A 45 -18.18 -6.07 -9.68
N GLY A 46 -17.22 -5.93 -8.78
CA GLY A 46 -16.84 -6.96 -7.83
C GLY A 46 -15.86 -7.99 -8.39
N ASP A 47 -15.30 -7.73 -9.57
CA ASP A 47 -14.33 -8.62 -10.21
C ASP A 47 -12.92 -8.32 -9.72
N ALA A 48 -12.12 -9.37 -9.47
CA ALA A 48 -10.73 -9.21 -9.11
C ALA A 48 -9.89 -8.82 -10.33
N LEU A 49 -8.87 -7.99 -10.11
CA LEU A 49 -7.89 -7.66 -11.14
C LEU A 49 -6.93 -8.83 -11.34
N ASN A 50 -6.55 -9.08 -12.60
CA ASN A 50 -5.47 -10.00 -12.92
C ASN A 50 -4.16 -9.23 -13.12
N ASP A 51 -3.07 -9.95 -13.42
CA ASP A 51 -1.77 -9.32 -13.63
C ASP A 51 -1.76 -8.37 -14.82
N ASP A 52 -2.42 -8.75 -15.92
CA ASP A 52 -2.48 -7.90 -17.11
C ASP A 52 -3.18 -6.57 -16.82
N ASP A 53 -4.18 -6.56 -15.94
CA ASP A 53 -4.85 -5.35 -15.49
C ASP A 53 -3.90 -4.47 -14.67
N ARG A 54 -3.01 -5.08 -13.90
CA ARG A 54 -2.13 -4.38 -12.96
C ARG A 54 -0.90 -3.77 -13.62
N TRP A 55 -0.37 -4.36 -14.70
CA TRP A 55 0.88 -3.88 -15.30
C TRP A 55 0.86 -2.41 -15.70
N PRO A 56 -0.18 -1.88 -16.38
CA PRO A 56 -0.23 -0.45 -16.70
C PRO A 56 -0.32 0.43 -15.45
N TRP A 57 -1.04 -0.02 -14.43
CA TRP A 57 -1.15 0.67 -13.16
C TRP A 57 0.22 0.74 -12.44
N LEU A 58 0.90 -0.39 -12.35
CA LEU A 58 2.24 -0.46 -11.74
C LEU A 58 3.26 0.39 -12.51
N ALA A 59 3.15 0.44 -13.84
CA ALA A 59 4.00 1.28 -14.67
C ALA A 59 3.85 2.76 -14.33
N ARG A 60 2.61 3.22 -14.15
CA ARG A 60 2.33 4.60 -13.73
C ARG A 60 2.91 4.90 -12.36
N LEU A 61 2.76 3.97 -11.42
CA LEU A 61 3.30 4.12 -10.06
C LEU A 61 4.83 4.13 -10.05
N ALA A 62 5.46 3.27 -10.84
CA ALA A 62 6.91 3.24 -10.95
C ALA A 62 7.46 4.56 -11.49
N GLU A 63 6.81 5.15 -12.49
CA GLU A 63 7.16 6.47 -13.02
C GLU A 63 6.99 7.56 -11.98
N LEU A 64 5.88 7.55 -11.24
CA LEU A 64 5.62 8.47 -10.14
C LEU A 64 6.74 8.41 -9.10
N LEU A 65 7.08 7.22 -8.65
CA LEU A 65 8.13 7.03 -7.64
C LEU A 65 9.50 7.48 -8.13
N SER A 66 9.82 7.18 -9.39
CA SER A 66 11.08 7.60 -10.00
C SER A 66 11.20 9.13 -10.05
N ASN A 67 10.11 9.82 -10.39
CA ASN A 67 10.07 11.28 -10.40
C ASN A 67 10.19 11.86 -8.99
N GLN A 68 9.52 11.27 -8.02
CA GLN A 68 9.56 11.74 -6.62
C GLN A 68 10.92 11.47 -5.96
N GLU A 69 11.59 10.40 -6.34
CA GLU A 69 12.94 10.11 -5.85
C GLU A 69 13.93 11.23 -6.20
N LYS A 70 13.74 11.85 -7.35
CA LYS A 70 14.57 12.96 -7.80
C LYS A 70 14.26 14.28 -7.08
N GLN A 71 13.20 14.31 -6.31
CA GLN A 71 12.75 15.49 -5.55
C GLN A 71 12.92 15.19 -4.06
N ASP A 72 11.83 15.33 -3.29
CA ASP A 72 11.87 15.18 -1.83
C ASP A 72 11.59 13.75 -1.36
N GLY A 73 11.28 12.85 -2.27
CA GLY A 73 10.81 11.51 -1.93
C GLY A 73 9.30 11.47 -1.82
N ALA A 74 8.76 10.33 -1.35
CA ALA A 74 7.32 10.16 -1.24
C ALA A 74 6.94 9.01 -0.31
N VAL A 75 5.71 9.07 0.20
CA VAL A 75 5.01 7.94 0.82
C VAL A 75 3.93 7.49 -0.17
N LEU A 76 3.94 6.23 -0.53
CA LEU A 76 2.93 5.62 -1.39
C LEU A 76 2.15 4.56 -0.62
N ALA A 77 0.83 4.68 -0.57
CA ALA A 77 -0.05 3.62 -0.10
C ALA A 77 -0.42 2.73 -1.29
N CYS A 78 -0.05 1.46 -1.24
CA CYS A 78 -0.23 0.53 -2.36
C CYS A 78 -0.36 -0.90 -1.83
N SER A 79 -1.35 -1.65 -2.33
CA SER A 79 -1.53 -3.04 -1.91
C SER A 79 -0.28 -3.90 -2.10
N ALA A 80 0.41 -3.77 -3.22
CA ALA A 80 1.70 -4.42 -3.52
C ALA A 80 1.72 -5.90 -3.09
N LEU A 81 0.72 -6.66 -3.54
CA LEU A 81 0.41 -7.98 -3.00
C LEU A 81 1.44 -9.07 -3.35
N LYS A 82 2.07 -8.97 -4.50
CA LYS A 82 3.03 -9.98 -4.97
C LYS A 82 4.43 -9.40 -5.11
N GLU A 83 5.44 -10.26 -4.96
CA GLU A 83 6.82 -9.87 -5.11
C GLU A 83 7.10 -9.24 -6.48
N ARG A 84 6.54 -9.79 -7.55
CA ARG A 84 6.72 -9.24 -8.90
C ARG A 84 6.12 -7.83 -9.06
N TYR A 85 5.08 -7.50 -8.28
CA TYR A 85 4.53 -6.13 -8.26
C TYR A 85 5.49 -5.18 -7.55
N ARG A 86 6.05 -5.62 -6.43
CA ARG A 86 7.03 -4.84 -5.66
C ARG A 86 8.30 -4.60 -6.46
N GLU A 87 8.76 -5.61 -7.18
CA GLU A 87 9.91 -5.49 -8.08
C GLU A 87 9.65 -4.46 -9.19
N ARG A 88 8.44 -4.47 -9.75
CA ARG A 88 8.07 -3.50 -10.79
C ARG A 88 8.04 -2.07 -10.26
N LEU A 89 7.56 -1.88 -9.03
CA LEU A 89 7.53 -0.56 -8.39
C LEU A 89 8.93 -0.01 -8.12
N SER A 90 9.84 -0.85 -7.70
CA SER A 90 11.17 -0.45 -7.23
C SER A 90 12.27 -0.55 -8.29
N GLY A 91 12.01 -1.21 -9.42
CA GLY A 91 13.05 -1.58 -10.38
C GLY A 91 13.76 -0.42 -11.07
N THR A 92 13.16 0.77 -11.11
CA THR A 92 13.77 1.96 -11.72
C THR A 92 14.33 2.95 -10.70
N LEU A 93 14.25 2.62 -9.41
CA LEU A 93 14.73 3.50 -8.35
C LEU A 93 16.22 3.30 -8.09
N SER A 94 16.89 4.39 -7.71
CA SER A 94 18.34 4.39 -7.40
C SER A 94 18.62 3.91 -5.99
N THR A 95 17.65 4.07 -5.08
CA THR A 95 17.76 3.69 -3.66
C THR A 95 16.71 2.64 -3.31
N PRO A 96 16.98 1.79 -2.31
CA PRO A 96 15.99 0.82 -1.86
C PRO A 96 14.71 1.49 -1.33
N VAL A 97 13.57 0.87 -1.61
CA VAL A 97 12.29 1.27 -1.01
C VAL A 97 12.27 0.85 0.46
N THR A 98 11.75 1.72 1.32
CA THR A 98 11.48 1.37 2.72
C THR A 98 10.06 0.80 2.80
N TRP A 99 9.96 -0.50 2.99
CA TRP A 99 8.67 -1.21 3.01
C TRP A 99 8.10 -1.27 4.41
N ASN A 100 6.84 -0.84 4.55
CA ASN A 100 6.04 -0.99 5.77
C ASN A 100 4.80 -1.78 5.42
N VAL A 101 4.73 -3.02 5.88
CA VAL A 101 3.68 -3.96 5.52
C VAL A 101 2.69 -4.06 6.68
N LEU A 102 1.47 -3.58 6.45
CA LEU A 102 0.41 -3.63 7.45
C LEU A 102 -0.26 -5.00 7.37
N THR A 103 -0.41 -5.64 8.53
CA THR A 103 -0.99 -6.98 8.64
C THR A 103 -2.15 -6.98 9.61
N GLY A 104 -3.07 -7.92 9.44
CA GLY A 104 -4.20 -8.09 10.34
C GLY A 104 -4.92 -9.40 10.06
N SER A 105 -5.67 -9.90 11.04
CA SER A 105 -6.48 -11.09 10.83
C SER A 105 -7.62 -10.81 9.84
N ALA A 106 -8.06 -11.84 9.12
CA ALA A 106 -9.21 -11.72 8.21
C ALA A 106 -10.45 -11.21 8.95
N ALA A 107 -10.68 -11.65 10.18
CA ALA A 107 -11.82 -11.22 11.00
C ALA A 107 -11.76 -9.71 11.30
N LEU A 108 -10.60 -9.21 11.72
CA LEU A 108 -10.41 -7.79 12.00
C LEU A 108 -10.62 -6.94 10.74
N LEU A 109 -10.03 -7.35 9.62
CA LEU A 109 -10.12 -6.61 8.36
C LEU A 109 -11.55 -6.59 7.82
N SER A 110 -12.26 -7.73 7.88
CA SER A 110 -13.66 -7.81 7.50
C SER A 110 -14.52 -6.89 8.35
N SER A 111 -14.29 -6.88 9.66
CA SER A 111 -15.02 -6.02 10.60
C SER A 111 -14.81 -4.53 10.25
N ARG A 112 -13.57 -4.13 10.00
CA ARG A 112 -13.25 -2.74 9.64
C ARG A 112 -13.90 -2.32 8.34
N LEU A 113 -13.86 -3.17 7.32
CA LEU A 113 -14.46 -2.89 6.01
C LEU A 113 -15.97 -2.82 6.09
N SER A 114 -16.62 -3.72 6.86
CA SER A 114 -18.07 -3.73 7.05
C SER A 114 -18.58 -2.49 7.76
N ASN A 115 -17.77 -1.89 8.63
CA ASN A 115 -18.15 -0.72 9.42
C ASN A 115 -17.79 0.61 8.71
N ARG A 116 -17.25 0.56 7.51
CA ARG A 116 -16.89 1.75 6.73
C ARG A 116 -18.14 2.42 6.19
N LYS A 117 -18.39 3.65 6.64
CA LYS A 117 -19.56 4.44 6.19
C LYS A 117 -19.38 4.89 4.74
N GLY A 118 -20.45 4.74 3.94
CA GLY A 118 -20.47 5.22 2.56
C GLY A 118 -19.64 4.42 1.57
N HIS A 119 -19.11 3.28 1.98
CA HIS A 119 -18.32 2.40 1.14
C HIS A 119 -18.99 1.05 0.97
N PHE A 120 -19.03 0.58 -0.26
CA PHE A 120 -19.44 -0.78 -0.54
C PHE A 120 -18.32 -1.75 -0.12
N PHE A 121 -18.71 -2.78 0.63
CA PHE A 121 -17.78 -3.85 1.02
C PHE A 121 -18.18 -5.15 0.33
N ASP A 122 -17.25 -5.70 -0.45
CA ASP A 122 -17.38 -7.03 -1.04
C ASP A 122 -16.36 -7.97 -0.39
N ALA A 123 -16.84 -8.92 0.39
CA ALA A 123 -16.00 -9.89 1.09
C ALA A 123 -15.13 -10.71 0.12
N ARG A 124 -15.60 -10.93 -1.11
CA ARG A 124 -14.83 -11.67 -2.11
C ARG A 124 -13.56 -10.94 -2.52
N LEU A 125 -13.58 -9.62 -2.56
CA LEU A 125 -12.39 -8.84 -2.89
C LEU A 125 -11.32 -8.98 -1.81
N LEU A 126 -11.70 -8.95 -0.54
CA LEU A 126 -10.77 -9.20 0.56
C LEU A 126 -10.19 -10.62 0.51
N GLU A 127 -11.05 -11.63 0.31
CA GLU A 127 -10.60 -13.01 0.18
C GLU A 127 -9.61 -13.18 -0.97
N ASN A 128 -9.89 -12.57 -2.13
CA ASN A 128 -9.00 -12.59 -3.30
C ASN A 128 -7.66 -11.94 -3.00
N GLN A 129 -7.66 -10.82 -2.28
CA GLN A 129 -6.43 -10.14 -1.90
C GLN A 129 -5.61 -10.99 -0.93
N LEU A 130 -6.24 -11.58 0.09
CA LEU A 130 -5.55 -12.45 1.05
C LEU A 130 -4.96 -13.69 0.37
N ALA A 131 -5.69 -14.27 -0.59
CA ALA A 131 -5.21 -15.41 -1.37
C ALA A 131 -4.07 -15.04 -2.31
N THR A 132 -4.05 -13.79 -2.80
CA THR A 132 -3.03 -13.29 -3.72
C THR A 132 -1.76 -12.86 -3.01
N LEU A 133 -1.88 -12.44 -1.74
CA LEU A 133 -0.78 -11.86 -0.97
C LEU A 133 0.40 -12.82 -0.83
N GLU A 134 1.56 -12.36 -1.28
CA GLU A 134 2.86 -12.98 -1.02
C GLU A 134 3.58 -12.12 0.00
N MET A 135 3.66 -12.60 1.24
CA MET A 135 4.26 -11.82 2.33
C MET A 135 5.76 -11.66 2.09
N PRO A 136 6.30 -10.42 2.04
CA PRO A 136 7.73 -10.24 1.86
C PRO A 136 8.51 -10.65 3.11
N ALA A 137 9.73 -11.16 2.90
CA ALA A 137 10.63 -11.53 3.99
C ALA A 137 11.44 -10.33 4.50
N TYR A 138 11.19 -9.14 3.98
CA TYR A 138 11.92 -7.90 4.29
C TYR A 138 10.93 -6.81 4.70
N GLY A 139 11.46 -5.68 5.14
CA GLY A 139 10.66 -4.56 5.59
C GLY A 139 10.16 -4.72 7.02
N LEU A 140 9.38 -3.74 7.47
CA LEU A 140 8.72 -3.81 8.76
C LEU A 140 7.30 -4.33 8.59
N HIS A 141 6.95 -5.38 9.31
CA HIS A 141 5.57 -5.89 9.36
C HIS A 141 4.92 -5.37 10.63
N ILE A 142 3.79 -4.68 10.49
CA ILE A 142 3.09 -4.04 11.61
C ILE A 142 1.69 -4.63 11.71
N ASP A 143 1.35 -5.19 12.87
CA ASP A 143 -0.01 -5.63 13.17
C ASP A 143 -0.88 -4.40 13.41
N VAL A 144 -1.97 -4.28 12.65
CA VAL A 144 -2.87 -3.13 12.74
C VAL A 144 -3.93 -3.27 13.83
N ASP A 145 -3.91 -4.37 14.60
CA ASP A 145 -4.72 -4.52 15.80
C ASP A 145 -4.07 -3.75 16.96
N ALA A 146 -3.98 -2.44 16.78
CA ALA A 146 -3.35 -1.50 17.69
C ALA A 146 -3.89 -0.10 17.41
N PRO A 147 -3.74 0.85 18.34
CA PRO A 147 -4.08 2.25 18.05
C PRO A 147 -3.27 2.80 16.88
N ILE A 148 -3.88 3.67 16.08
CA ILE A 148 -3.22 4.27 14.90
C ILE A 148 -1.89 4.93 15.29
N ASP A 149 -1.86 5.67 16.41
CA ASP A 149 -0.64 6.35 16.87
C ASP A 149 0.51 5.37 17.13
N ALA A 150 0.20 4.19 17.66
CA ALA A 150 1.20 3.16 17.91
C ALA A 150 1.75 2.58 16.60
N VAL A 151 0.88 2.34 15.63
CA VAL A 151 1.28 1.87 14.29
C VAL A 151 2.18 2.89 13.60
N VAL A 152 1.76 4.16 13.60
CA VAL A 152 2.54 5.27 13.01
C VAL A 152 3.89 5.40 13.68
N SER A 153 3.94 5.33 15.03
CA SER A 153 5.19 5.44 15.78
C SER A 153 6.18 4.35 15.44
N GLN A 154 5.71 3.10 15.32
CA GLN A 154 6.55 1.97 14.89
C GLN A 154 7.12 2.20 13.49
N ALA A 155 6.28 2.65 12.57
CA ALA A 155 6.68 2.91 11.19
C ALA A 155 7.72 4.03 11.10
N VAL A 156 7.49 5.15 11.78
CA VAL A 156 8.42 6.30 11.79
C VAL A 156 9.78 5.88 12.33
N SER A 157 9.81 5.17 13.46
CA SER A 157 11.06 4.70 14.08
C SER A 157 11.86 3.82 13.11
N TYR A 158 11.19 2.90 12.45
CA TYR A 158 11.83 2.01 11.47
C TYR A 158 12.37 2.79 10.28
N ILE A 159 11.57 3.70 9.72
CA ILE A 159 11.95 4.48 8.54
C ILE A 159 13.17 5.34 8.85
N GLN A 160 13.20 6.00 10.00
CA GLN A 160 14.33 6.82 10.42
C GLN A 160 15.59 5.97 10.64
N GLN A 161 15.44 4.78 11.17
CA GLN A 161 16.55 3.87 11.45
C GLN A 161 17.22 3.39 10.16
N VAL A 162 16.45 3.05 9.13
CA VAL A 162 17.01 2.49 7.88
C VAL A 162 17.44 3.54 6.87
N ASN A 163 17.05 4.80 7.05
CA ASN A 163 17.38 5.90 6.12
C ASN A 163 18.43 6.87 6.69
N HIS A 164 19.22 6.41 7.61
CA HIS A 164 20.35 7.18 8.13
C HIS A 164 21.55 7.13 7.21
#